data_7c2664160b90307a8f67b918ec71e838
#
_entry.id   7c2664160b90307a8f67b918ec71e838
#
_cell.length_a   1.000
_cell.length_b   1.000
_cell.length_c   1.000
_cell.angle_alpha   90.00
_cell.angle_beta   90.00
_cell.angle_gamma   90.00
#
_symmetry.space_group_name_H-M   'P 1'
#
loop_
_entity.id
_entity.type
_entity.pdbx_description
1 polymer ?
#
loop_
_entity_poly.entity_id
_entity_poly.type
_entity_poly.pdbx_seq_one_letter_code
_entity_poly.pdbx_strand_id
1 'polypeptide(L)' 'IDPSAVIERAIIGPDVTIGANCHIERSLIRDSIIEADAYISDSMLSASLIGRGARAVGRDRSLILGDSSEVGFV' A
#
# COMPACT_ATOMS: atom_id res chain seq x y z
N ILE A 1 4.52 9.34 -6.29
CA ILE A 1 4.56 9.30 -4.82
C ILE A 1 4.42 10.71 -4.28
N ASP A 2 3.45 10.90 -3.42
CA ASP A 2 3.24 12.20 -2.78
C ASP A 2 4.37 12.48 -1.80
N PRO A 3 4.88 13.71 -1.72
CA PRO A 3 5.98 14.04 -0.81
C PRO A 3 5.68 13.77 0.67
N SER A 4 4.42 13.74 1.07
CA SER A 4 4.06 13.48 2.46
C SER A 4 4.03 11.98 2.78
N ALA A 5 4.17 11.10 1.80
CA ALA A 5 4.18 9.68 2.06
C ALA A 5 5.49 9.26 2.70
N VAL A 6 5.39 8.34 3.64
CA VAL A 6 6.56 7.77 4.32
C VAL A 6 6.78 6.36 3.80
N ILE A 7 7.95 6.13 3.23
CA ILE A 7 8.28 4.82 2.67
C ILE A 7 9.58 4.36 3.28
N GLU A 8 9.53 3.23 4.00
CA GLU A 8 10.69 2.71 4.69
C GLU A 8 10.94 1.27 4.30
N ARG A 9 12.17 0.97 3.89
CA ARG A 9 12.57 -0.39 3.55
C ARG A 9 11.63 -1.04 2.55
N ALA A 10 11.11 -0.24 1.63
CA ALA A 10 10.15 -0.73 0.66
C ALA A 10 10.69 -0.54 -0.74
N ILE A 11 10.27 -1.42 -1.62
CA ILE A 11 10.60 -1.33 -3.03
C ILE A 11 9.33 -0.99 -3.78
N ILE A 12 9.33 0.15 -4.43
CA ILE A 12 8.18 0.61 -5.19
C ILE A 12 8.50 0.42 -6.67
N GLY A 13 7.79 -0.49 -7.28
CA GLY A 13 8.04 -0.80 -8.67
C GLY A 13 7.36 0.16 -9.62
N PRO A 14 7.34 -0.18 -10.91
CA PRO A 14 6.72 0.69 -11.91
C PRO A 14 5.21 0.73 -11.75
N ASP A 15 4.63 1.82 -12.28
CA ASP A 15 3.18 1.97 -12.34
C ASP A 15 2.51 1.94 -10.98
N VAL A 16 3.15 2.56 -9.99
CA VAL A 16 2.58 2.66 -8.65
C VAL A 16 2.26 4.12 -8.36
N THR A 17 1.04 4.36 -7.89
CA THR A 17 0.61 5.66 -7.44
C THR A 17 0.37 5.61 -5.94
N ILE A 18 1.00 6.51 -5.19
CA ILE A 18 0.87 6.54 -3.75
C ILE A 18 0.42 7.94 -3.34
N GLY A 19 -0.71 7.99 -2.66
CA GLY A 19 -1.31 9.24 -2.26
C GLY A 19 -0.67 9.86 -1.03
N ALA A 20 -1.26 10.96 -0.57
CA ALA A 20 -0.74 11.73 0.54
C ALA A 20 -0.83 10.95 1.86
N ASN A 21 0.11 11.21 2.74
CA ASN A 21 0.10 10.69 4.12
C ASN A 21 0.05 9.17 4.22
N CYS A 22 0.48 8.47 3.18
CA CYS A 22 0.58 7.02 3.25
C CYS A 22 1.81 6.61 4.04
N HIS A 23 1.72 5.45 4.66
CA HIS A 23 2.87 4.86 5.36
C HIS A 23 3.07 3.47 4.82
N ILE A 24 4.24 3.22 4.26
CA ILE A 24 4.57 1.93 3.67
C ILE A 24 5.91 1.48 4.22
N GLU A 25 5.94 0.30 4.81
CA GLU A 25 7.19 -0.22 5.30
C GLU A 25 7.33 -1.72 5.06
N ARG A 26 8.55 -2.13 4.81
CA ARG A 26 8.92 -3.52 4.56
C ARG A 26 8.03 -4.19 3.53
N SER A 27 7.78 -3.48 2.43
CA SER A 27 6.83 -3.95 1.44
C SER A 27 7.40 -3.84 0.04
N LEU A 28 6.87 -4.65 -0.86
CA LEU A 28 7.16 -4.58 -2.27
C LEU A 28 5.85 -4.31 -3.00
N ILE A 29 5.81 -3.22 -3.76
CA ILE A 29 4.57 -2.80 -4.40
C ILE A 29 4.84 -2.50 -5.87
N ARG A 30 3.98 -3.02 -6.74
CA ARG A 30 4.06 -2.71 -8.16
C ARG A 30 2.68 -2.75 -8.79
N ASP A 31 2.51 -2.00 -9.86
CA ASP A 31 1.27 -1.98 -10.65
C ASP A 31 0.04 -1.75 -9.77
N SER A 32 0.17 -0.86 -8.79
CA SER A 32 -0.88 -0.68 -7.80
C SER A 32 -1.20 0.79 -7.60
N ILE A 33 -2.38 1.05 -7.10
CA ILE A 33 -2.82 2.39 -6.73
C ILE A 33 -3.12 2.41 -5.25
N ILE A 34 -2.41 3.26 -4.52
CA ILE A 34 -2.57 3.41 -3.08
C ILE A 34 -3.11 4.81 -2.83
N GLU A 35 -4.31 4.92 -2.31
CA GLU A 35 -4.91 6.23 -2.07
C GLU A 35 -4.44 6.81 -0.75
N ALA A 36 -4.86 8.05 -0.47
CA ALA A 36 -4.34 8.79 0.67
C ALA A 36 -4.61 8.09 2.00
N ASP A 37 -3.74 8.34 2.96
CA ASP A 37 -3.89 7.87 4.34
C ASP A 37 -3.90 6.35 4.48
N ALA A 38 -3.34 5.63 3.53
CA ALA A 38 -3.26 4.18 3.61
C ALA A 38 -2.02 3.74 4.40
N TYR A 39 -2.12 2.59 5.02
CA TYR A 39 -1.00 1.99 5.76
C TYR A 39 -0.73 0.60 5.21
N ILE A 40 0.52 0.35 4.83
CA ILE A 40 0.91 -0.94 4.28
C ILE A 40 2.19 -1.39 4.98
N SER A 41 2.18 -2.62 5.45
CA SER A 41 3.31 -3.15 6.18
C SER A 41 3.50 -4.63 5.87
N ASP A 42 4.75 -5.04 5.67
CA ASP A 42 5.09 -6.44 5.48
C ASP A 42 4.30 -7.13 4.38
N SER A 43 4.06 -6.41 3.30
CA SER A 43 3.20 -6.91 2.23
C SER A 43 3.91 -6.88 0.89
N MET A 44 3.51 -7.78 0.01
CA MET A 44 3.94 -7.74 -1.39
C MET A 44 2.67 -7.59 -2.22
N LEU A 45 2.53 -6.44 -2.86
CA LEU A 45 1.32 -6.12 -3.60
C LEU A 45 1.62 -5.99 -5.08
N SER A 46 0.74 -6.54 -5.89
CA SER A 46 0.80 -6.33 -7.33
C SER A 46 -0.62 -6.26 -7.86
N ALA A 47 -0.83 -5.43 -8.87
CA ALA A 47 -2.13 -5.25 -9.48
C ALA A 47 -3.21 -5.02 -8.43
N SER A 48 -2.93 -4.16 -7.45
CA SER A 48 -3.81 -3.96 -6.31
C SER A 48 -4.36 -2.55 -6.27
N LEU A 49 -5.50 -2.40 -5.63
CA LEU A 49 -6.10 -1.09 -5.42
C LEU A 49 -6.39 -0.95 -3.93
N ILE A 50 -5.77 0.03 -3.29
CA ILE A 50 -5.91 0.26 -1.85
C ILE A 50 -6.65 1.57 -1.66
N GLY A 51 -7.82 1.53 -1.08
CA GLY A 51 -8.63 2.72 -0.87
C GLY A 51 -8.09 3.62 0.22
N ARG A 52 -8.71 4.78 0.34
CA ARG A 52 -8.25 5.78 1.30
C ARG A 52 -8.46 5.28 2.73
N GLY A 53 -7.43 5.46 3.55
CA GLY A 53 -7.50 5.05 4.94
C GLY A 53 -7.47 3.56 5.17
N ALA A 54 -7.25 2.77 4.11
CA ALA A 54 -7.21 1.33 4.23
C ALA A 54 -5.88 0.88 4.84
N ARG A 55 -5.89 -0.31 5.43
CA ARG A 55 -4.69 -0.89 6.00
C ARG A 55 -4.47 -2.29 5.42
N ALA A 56 -3.25 -2.55 5.03
CA ALA A 56 -2.86 -3.88 4.56
C ALA A 56 -1.61 -4.30 5.32
N VAL A 57 -1.70 -5.37 6.06
CA VAL A 57 -0.60 -5.88 6.87
C VAL A 57 -0.46 -7.36 6.61
N GLY A 58 0.77 -7.81 6.32
CA GLY A 58 1.06 -9.22 6.14
C GLY A 58 1.29 -9.56 4.69
N ARG A 59 0.74 -10.71 4.26
CA ARG A 59 1.17 -11.28 3.03
C ARG A 59 0.66 -10.68 1.79
N ASP A 60 1.33 -11.03 0.79
CA ASP A 60 1.14 -10.73 -0.56
C ASP A 60 -0.07 -11.30 -1.20
N ARG A 61 -0.70 -10.49 -2.01
CA ARG A 61 -1.60 -10.93 -3.06
C ARG A 61 -2.10 -9.71 -3.82
N SER A 62 -2.86 -9.98 -4.88
CA SER A 62 -3.60 -8.90 -5.52
C SER A 62 -4.77 -8.55 -4.64
N LEU A 63 -4.82 -7.30 -4.21
CA LEU A 63 -5.83 -6.85 -3.26
C LEU A 63 -6.63 -5.69 -3.80
N ILE A 64 -7.92 -5.70 -3.51
CA ILE A 64 -8.76 -4.54 -3.71
C ILE A 64 -9.41 -4.23 -2.37
N LEU A 65 -9.01 -3.12 -1.77
CA LEU A 65 -9.53 -2.69 -0.49
C LEU A 65 -10.27 -1.38 -0.66
N GLY A 66 -11.48 -1.31 -0.16
CA GLY A 66 -12.22 -0.06 -0.16
C GLY A 66 -11.67 0.91 0.87
N ASP A 67 -12.25 2.11 0.90
CA ASP A 67 -11.84 3.12 1.86
C ASP A 67 -12.00 2.58 3.27
N SER A 68 -11.00 2.85 4.10
CA SER A 68 -11.00 2.47 5.51
C SER A 68 -11.08 0.97 5.76
N SER A 69 -10.80 0.16 4.75
CA SER A 69 -10.77 -1.28 4.91
C SER A 69 -9.47 -1.73 5.56
N GLU A 70 -9.49 -2.91 6.13
CA GLU A 70 -8.32 -3.43 6.81
C GLU A 70 -8.15 -4.90 6.50
N VAL A 71 -6.92 -5.29 6.17
CA VAL A 71 -6.56 -6.68 5.96
C VAL A 71 -5.34 -6.99 6.80
N GLY A 72 -5.41 -8.07 7.55
CA GLY A 72 -4.26 -8.54 8.30
C GLY A 72 -4.10 -10.04 8.10
N PHE A 73 -2.86 -10.47 7.93
CA PHE A 73 -2.54 -11.88 7.79
C PHE A 73 -1.54 -12.28 8.85
N VAL A 74 -1.71 -13.42 9.37
CA VAL A 74 -0.85 -13.93 10.42
C VAL A 74 0.02 -15.06 9.90
#